data_e3bae968c96acf1acd99163a3c221db2
#
_entry.id   e3bae968c96acf1acd99163a3c221db2
#
_cell.length_a   1.000
_cell.length_b   1.000
_cell.length_c   1.000
_cell.angle_alpha   90.00
_cell.angle_beta   90.00
_cell.angle_gamma   90.00
#
_symmetry.space_group_name_H-M   'P 1'
#
loop_
_entity.id
_entity.type
_entity.pdbx_description
1 polymer ?
#
loop_
_entity_poly.entity_id
_entity_poly.type
_entity_poly.pdbx_seq_one_letter_code
_entity_poly.pdbx_strand_id
1 'polypeptide(L)'
;METNKILGAIILALLLAAVFSKVADMAIHPEFPDELAYKIEIPEGGVTTSVREDVDIFAVLPDITPMLASASMENGEKIFKKCASCHTHVQGGENKTGPAMWGIVNREKGSAEGFAYSGALAAFGGDWNVEELNKFLLKPKKYIAGTKMNYNGIKKDQDRADLIKWLSSLSD
;
A
#
# COMPACT_ATOMS: atom_id res chain seq x y z
N MET A 1 34.91 -16.90 41.54
CA MET A 1 35.89 -16.50 40.49
C MET A 1 35.36 -16.64 39.09
N GLU A 2 34.48 -17.57 38.80
CA GLU A 2 33.91 -17.76 37.45
C GLU A 2 32.94 -16.63 37.03
N THR A 3 32.11 -16.14 37.95
CA THR A 3 31.15 -15.04 37.66
C THR A 3 31.82 -13.75 37.18
N ASN A 4 32.99 -13.41 37.75
CA ASN A 4 33.72 -12.22 37.30
C ASN A 4 34.33 -12.37 35.90
N LYS A 5 34.71 -13.60 35.51
CA LYS A 5 35.21 -13.90 34.17
C LYS A 5 34.08 -13.80 33.15
N ILE A 6 32.89 -14.32 33.47
CA ILE A 6 31.70 -14.21 32.62
C ILE A 6 31.28 -12.75 32.45
N LEU A 7 31.22 -11.98 33.53
CA LEU A 7 30.88 -10.58 33.51
C LEU A 7 31.89 -9.77 32.66
N GLY A 8 33.19 -10.04 32.87
CA GLY A 8 34.26 -9.41 32.07
C GLY A 8 34.15 -9.74 30.58
N ALA A 9 33.82 -10.97 30.21
CA ALA A 9 33.64 -11.40 28.85
C ALA A 9 32.42 -10.70 28.19
N ILE A 10 31.32 -10.54 28.92
CA ILE A 10 30.13 -9.82 28.42
C ILE A 10 30.45 -8.34 28.18
N ILE A 11 31.10 -7.69 29.15
CA ILE A 11 31.48 -6.28 29.02
C ILE A 11 32.42 -6.09 27.81
N LEU A 12 33.42 -6.95 27.65
CA LEU A 12 34.34 -6.88 26.52
C LEU A 12 33.60 -7.07 25.17
N ALA A 13 32.66 -8.03 25.09
CA ALA A 13 31.87 -8.23 23.89
C ALA A 13 31.02 -7.00 23.53
N LEU A 14 30.39 -6.36 24.51
CA LEU A 14 29.61 -5.14 24.30
C LEU A 14 30.47 -3.97 23.87
N LEU A 15 31.66 -3.81 24.43
CA LEU A 15 32.62 -2.78 24.03
C LEU A 15 33.10 -3.00 22.59
N LEU A 16 33.42 -4.22 22.22
CA LEU A 16 33.81 -4.54 20.85
C LEU A 16 32.68 -4.27 19.86
N ALA A 17 31.45 -4.64 20.18
CA ALA A 17 30.28 -4.35 19.36
C ALA A 17 30.07 -2.83 19.16
N ALA A 18 30.23 -2.04 20.22
CA ALA A 18 30.13 -0.58 20.15
C ALA A 18 31.25 0.04 19.31
N VAL A 19 32.47 -0.46 19.40
CA VAL A 19 33.60 0.00 18.60
C VAL A 19 33.40 -0.34 17.11
N PHE A 20 32.97 -1.59 16.80
CA PHE A 20 32.67 -2.00 15.43
C PHE A 20 31.54 -1.17 14.82
N SER A 21 30.49 -0.87 15.58
CA SER A 21 29.41 0.00 15.11
C SER A 21 29.93 1.40 14.74
N LYS A 22 30.75 1.99 15.59
CA LYS A 22 31.35 3.32 15.34
C LYS A 22 32.31 3.32 14.14
N VAL A 23 33.11 2.27 13.99
CA VAL A 23 34.01 2.12 12.84
C VAL A 23 33.22 1.91 11.56
N ALA A 24 32.15 1.13 11.59
CA ALA A 24 31.26 0.92 10.45
C ALA A 24 30.58 2.23 10.04
N ASP A 25 30.04 3.01 10.99
CA ASP A 25 29.44 4.31 10.74
C ASP A 25 30.45 5.30 10.11
N MET A 26 31.71 5.26 10.52
CA MET A 26 32.75 6.14 10.00
C MET A 26 33.26 5.69 8.61
N ALA A 27 33.26 4.37 8.34
CA ALA A 27 33.72 3.81 7.07
C ALA A 27 32.63 3.82 5.99
N ILE A 28 31.37 3.78 6.38
CA ILE A 28 30.21 3.72 5.46
C ILE A 28 29.36 5.00 5.67
N HIS A 29 30.00 6.17 5.62
CA HIS A 29 29.27 7.43 5.52
C HIS A 29 29.03 7.72 4.04
N PRO A 30 27.83 7.46 3.49
CA PRO A 30 27.53 7.92 2.14
C PRO A 30 27.42 9.45 2.21
N GLU A 31 28.40 10.16 1.66
CA GLU A 31 28.23 11.57 1.35
C GLU A 31 27.17 11.68 0.27
N PHE A 32 25.96 12.06 0.64
CA PHE A 32 24.95 12.43 -0.34
C PHE A 32 25.39 13.78 -0.93
N PRO A 33 25.56 13.87 -2.26
CA PRO A 33 25.90 15.15 -2.87
C PRO A 33 24.80 16.17 -2.56
N ASP A 34 25.18 17.34 -2.10
CA ASP A 34 24.28 18.46 -1.81
C ASP A 34 23.52 18.97 -3.05
N GLU A 35 23.95 18.57 -4.23
CA GLU A 35 23.25 18.86 -5.50
C GLU A 35 22.74 17.57 -6.14
N LEU A 36 21.45 17.58 -6.50
CA LEU A 36 20.85 16.52 -7.32
C LEU A 36 21.58 16.44 -8.67
N ALA A 37 22.03 15.25 -9.06
CA ALA A 37 22.74 15.00 -10.32
C ALA A 37 21.92 15.33 -11.59
N TYR A 38 20.65 15.66 -11.42
CA TYR A 38 19.74 16.07 -12.51
C TYR A 38 19.03 17.37 -12.13
N LYS A 39 19.44 18.49 -12.78
CA LYS A 39 18.72 19.77 -12.73
C LYS A 39 17.62 19.74 -13.78
N ILE A 40 16.36 19.73 -13.34
CA ILE A 40 15.23 19.99 -14.24
C ILE A 40 15.16 21.52 -14.39
N GLU A 41 15.45 22.04 -15.59
CA GLU A 41 15.20 23.44 -15.92
C GLU A 41 13.68 23.64 -16.00
N ILE A 42 13.12 24.24 -14.95
CA ILE A 42 11.71 24.66 -14.94
C ILE A 42 11.67 26.06 -15.54
N PRO A 43 10.84 26.33 -16.58
CA PRO A 43 10.68 27.69 -17.11
C PRO A 43 10.26 28.66 -16.00
N GLU A 44 10.83 29.87 -16.01
CA GLU A 44 10.59 30.91 -15.01
C GLU A 44 9.08 31.20 -14.88
N GLY A 45 8.51 30.90 -13.72
CA GLY A 45 7.09 31.08 -13.38
C GLY A 45 6.57 30.09 -12.34
N GLY A 46 7.34 29.08 -11.99
CA GLY A 46 6.93 28.04 -11.03
C GLY A 46 7.56 28.28 -9.65
N VAL A 47 6.73 28.33 -8.64
CA VAL A 47 7.02 28.53 -7.23
C VAL A 47 8.06 27.52 -6.73
N THR A 48 9.20 28.01 -6.30
CA THR A 48 10.17 27.24 -5.50
C THR A 48 9.55 26.92 -4.15
N THR A 49 9.20 25.66 -3.93
CA THR A 49 8.95 25.21 -2.58
C THR A 49 9.64 23.86 -2.39
N SER A 50 10.74 23.90 -1.68
CA SER A 50 11.33 22.74 -1.02
C SER A 50 10.38 22.31 0.09
N VAL A 51 9.39 21.52 -0.24
CA VAL A 51 8.53 20.83 0.71
C VAL A 51 8.33 19.42 0.21
N ARG A 52 8.92 18.47 0.90
CA ARG A 52 8.36 17.13 1.00
C ARG A 52 7.07 17.24 1.81
N GLU A 53 6.15 18.08 1.37
CA GLU A 53 4.79 18.06 1.85
C GLU A 53 4.08 16.94 1.10
N ASP A 54 3.30 16.19 1.83
CA ASP A 54 2.42 15.13 1.39
C ASP A 54 1.64 15.52 0.13
N VAL A 55 2.24 15.27 -1.03
CA VAL A 55 1.47 15.34 -2.26
C VAL A 55 0.33 14.35 -2.07
N ASP A 56 -0.89 14.85 -2.06
CA ASP A 56 -2.05 13.97 -2.04
C ASP A 56 -2.05 13.15 -3.33
N ILE A 57 -1.47 11.96 -3.24
CA ILE A 57 -1.37 11.04 -4.38
C ILE A 57 -2.74 10.71 -4.98
N PHE A 58 -3.82 10.94 -4.26
CA PHE A 58 -5.19 10.70 -4.74
C PHE A 58 -5.74 11.89 -5.52
N ALA A 59 -5.29 13.12 -5.24
CA ALA A 59 -5.66 14.31 -6.01
C ALA A 59 -5.10 14.31 -7.43
N VAL A 60 -3.94 13.64 -7.64
CA VAL A 60 -3.29 13.52 -8.96
C VAL A 60 -3.49 12.15 -9.59
N LEU A 61 -4.29 11.27 -8.96
CA LEU A 61 -4.55 9.94 -9.48
C LEU A 61 -5.40 10.03 -10.75
N PRO A 62 -4.95 9.44 -11.88
CA PRO A 62 -5.72 9.49 -13.11
C PRO A 62 -7.05 8.73 -12.98
N ASP A 63 -8.08 9.23 -13.65
CA ASP A 63 -9.32 8.49 -13.86
C ASP A 63 -9.04 7.28 -14.76
N ILE A 64 -9.28 6.09 -14.23
CA ILE A 64 -9.11 4.83 -14.96
C ILE A 64 -10.40 4.34 -15.64
N THR A 65 -11.50 5.06 -15.51
CA THR A 65 -12.78 4.68 -16.12
C THR A 65 -12.67 4.44 -17.63
N PRO A 66 -11.96 5.30 -18.41
CA PRO A 66 -11.76 5.04 -19.83
C PRO A 66 -10.97 3.76 -20.12
N MET A 67 -10.08 3.36 -19.21
CA MET A 67 -9.25 2.18 -19.37
C MET A 67 -10.05 0.87 -19.22
N LEU A 68 -11.21 0.91 -18.54
CA LEU A 68 -12.05 -0.27 -18.34
C LEU A 68 -12.55 -0.89 -19.67
N ALA A 69 -12.71 -0.08 -20.72
CA ALA A 69 -13.14 -0.57 -22.03
C ALA A 69 -12.13 -1.54 -22.64
N SER A 70 -10.84 -1.28 -22.45
CA SER A 70 -9.73 -2.10 -22.97
C SER A 70 -9.10 -3.00 -21.89
N ALA A 71 -9.64 -3.01 -20.69
CA ALA A 71 -9.09 -3.79 -19.58
C ALA A 71 -9.21 -5.29 -19.81
N SER A 72 -8.19 -6.05 -19.39
CA SER A 72 -8.10 -7.48 -19.55
C SER A 72 -8.71 -8.22 -18.36
N MET A 73 -9.77 -8.98 -18.62
CA MET A 73 -10.40 -9.88 -17.64
C MET A 73 -9.42 -10.95 -17.15
N GLU A 74 -8.65 -11.53 -18.07
CA GLU A 74 -7.67 -12.57 -17.73
C GLU A 74 -6.56 -12.04 -16.82
N ASN A 75 -6.06 -10.83 -17.09
CA ASN A 75 -5.05 -10.20 -16.24
C ASN A 75 -5.66 -9.81 -14.88
N GLY A 76 -6.89 -9.32 -14.85
CA GLY A 76 -7.61 -9.02 -13.61
C GLY A 76 -7.73 -10.24 -12.70
N GLU A 77 -8.09 -11.40 -13.24
CA GLU A 77 -8.12 -12.66 -12.50
C GLU A 77 -6.74 -13.08 -11.99
N LYS A 78 -5.70 -12.95 -12.82
CA LYS A 78 -4.31 -13.21 -12.38
C LYS A 78 -3.88 -12.31 -11.23
N ILE A 79 -4.24 -11.03 -11.28
CA ILE A 79 -3.94 -10.07 -10.21
C ILE A 79 -4.68 -10.45 -8.93
N PHE A 80 -5.94 -10.87 -9.03
CA PHE A 80 -6.74 -11.28 -7.88
C PHE A 80 -6.14 -12.45 -7.10
N LYS A 81 -5.30 -13.28 -7.71
CA LYS A 81 -4.58 -14.36 -6.99
C LYS A 81 -3.80 -13.84 -5.79
N LYS A 82 -3.35 -12.59 -5.81
CA LYS A 82 -2.68 -11.91 -4.67
C LYS A 82 -3.65 -11.56 -3.54
N CYS A 83 -4.94 -11.49 -3.83
CA CYS A 83 -6.01 -11.16 -2.90
C CYS A 83 -6.69 -12.42 -2.31
N ALA A 84 -6.61 -13.54 -3.05
CA ALA A 84 -7.34 -14.78 -2.76
C ALA A 84 -6.97 -15.44 -1.43
N SER A 85 -5.77 -15.14 -0.89
CA SER A 85 -5.36 -15.60 0.45
C SER A 85 -6.24 -15.01 1.56
N CYS A 86 -6.76 -13.79 1.35
CA CYS A 86 -7.55 -13.06 2.33
C CYS A 86 -9.02 -12.90 1.94
N HIS A 87 -9.38 -13.05 0.67
CA HIS A 87 -10.73 -12.82 0.15
C HIS A 87 -11.25 -14.02 -0.64
N THR A 88 -12.56 -14.28 -0.55
CA THR A 88 -13.27 -15.15 -1.49
C THR A 88 -13.86 -14.30 -2.61
N HIS A 89 -14.12 -14.91 -3.79
CA HIS A 89 -14.69 -14.23 -4.95
C HIS A 89 -15.87 -14.97 -5.58
N VAL A 90 -16.23 -16.10 -4.99
CA VAL A 90 -17.37 -16.90 -5.48
C VAL A 90 -18.67 -16.40 -4.85
N GLN A 91 -19.78 -16.57 -5.57
CA GLN A 91 -21.11 -16.26 -5.06
C GLN A 91 -21.40 -17.07 -3.80
N GLY A 92 -21.89 -16.40 -2.75
CA GLY A 92 -22.13 -17.03 -1.47
C GLY A 92 -20.86 -17.44 -0.71
N GLY A 93 -19.68 -17.01 -1.17
CA GLY A 93 -18.41 -17.34 -0.51
C GLY A 93 -18.27 -16.70 0.87
N GLU A 94 -17.65 -17.42 1.79
CA GLU A 94 -17.45 -16.97 3.16
C GLU A 94 -16.43 -15.83 3.27
N ASN A 95 -16.58 -15.01 4.31
CA ASN A 95 -15.54 -14.08 4.73
C ASN A 95 -14.32 -14.85 5.26
N LYS A 96 -13.14 -14.34 4.92
CA LYS A 96 -11.86 -14.84 5.46
C LYS A 96 -11.23 -13.76 6.37
N THR A 97 -9.94 -13.53 6.26
CA THR A 97 -9.26 -12.40 6.88
C THR A 97 -9.79 -11.06 6.35
N GLY A 98 -10.26 -11.05 5.12
CA GLY A 98 -11.01 -9.97 4.48
C GLY A 98 -12.43 -10.41 4.08
N PRO A 99 -13.31 -9.46 3.73
CA PRO A 99 -14.69 -9.76 3.34
C PRO A 99 -14.75 -10.48 1.98
N ALA A 100 -15.85 -11.17 1.72
CA ALA A 100 -16.16 -11.73 0.40
C ALA A 100 -16.32 -10.63 -0.66
N MET A 101 -15.77 -10.88 -1.86
CA MET A 101 -15.65 -9.90 -2.94
C MET A 101 -16.74 -10.01 -4.00
N TRP A 102 -17.60 -11.04 -3.96
CA TRP A 102 -18.74 -11.13 -4.89
C TRP A 102 -19.64 -9.90 -4.78
N GLY A 103 -19.95 -9.26 -5.88
CA GLY A 103 -20.75 -8.05 -5.92
C GLY A 103 -20.10 -6.83 -5.23
N ILE A 104 -18.76 -6.75 -5.16
CA ILE A 104 -18.08 -5.64 -4.48
C ILE A 104 -18.23 -4.31 -5.20
N VAL A 105 -18.25 -4.29 -6.54
CA VAL A 105 -18.37 -3.05 -7.31
C VAL A 105 -19.76 -2.46 -7.12
N ASN A 106 -19.79 -1.18 -6.73
CA ASN A 106 -20.97 -0.41 -6.32
C ASN A 106 -21.65 -0.89 -5.02
N ARG A 107 -21.06 -1.82 -4.28
CA ARG A 107 -21.54 -2.20 -2.95
C ARG A 107 -21.14 -1.14 -1.92
N GLU A 108 -22.02 -0.86 -0.97
CA GLU A 108 -21.74 0.03 0.15
C GLU A 108 -20.50 -0.43 0.95
N LYS A 109 -19.62 0.52 1.30
CA LYS A 109 -18.44 0.24 2.10
C LYS A 109 -18.82 -0.24 3.50
N GLY A 110 -18.16 -1.29 3.96
CA GLY A 110 -18.44 -1.81 5.30
C GLY A 110 -19.68 -2.70 5.40
N SER A 111 -20.37 -3.02 4.30
CA SER A 111 -21.68 -3.69 4.31
C SER A 111 -21.64 -5.23 4.15
N ALA A 112 -20.46 -5.86 3.97
CA ALA A 112 -20.43 -7.32 3.87
C ALA A 112 -20.93 -7.96 5.16
N GLU A 113 -21.96 -8.78 5.03
CA GLU A 113 -22.62 -9.43 6.15
C GLU A 113 -21.64 -10.31 6.94
N GLY A 114 -21.72 -10.25 8.25
CA GLY A 114 -20.89 -11.07 9.16
C GLY A 114 -19.40 -10.70 9.18
N PHE A 115 -18.94 -9.66 8.47
CA PHE A 115 -17.55 -9.25 8.52
C PHE A 115 -17.30 -8.10 9.50
N ALA A 116 -16.35 -8.29 10.43
CA ALA A 116 -15.98 -7.27 11.41
C ALA A 116 -14.98 -6.26 10.82
N TYR A 117 -15.48 -5.21 10.20
CA TYR A 117 -14.67 -4.11 9.66
C TYR A 117 -13.88 -3.34 10.74
N SER A 118 -12.89 -2.53 10.31
CA SER A 118 -12.33 -1.50 11.19
C SER A 118 -13.34 -0.37 11.37
N GLY A 119 -13.31 0.31 12.53
CA GLY A 119 -14.13 1.49 12.73
C GLY A 119 -13.90 2.56 11.66
N ALA A 120 -12.65 2.73 11.20
CA ALA A 120 -12.31 3.67 10.14
C ALA A 120 -13.02 3.35 8.81
N LEU A 121 -13.08 2.07 8.41
CA LEU A 121 -13.74 1.69 7.15
C LEU A 121 -15.27 1.72 7.29
N ALA A 122 -15.80 1.28 8.42
CA ALA A 122 -17.25 1.35 8.68
C ALA A 122 -17.79 2.78 8.73
N ALA A 123 -16.98 3.74 9.21
CA ALA A 123 -17.33 5.15 9.27
C ALA A 123 -17.03 5.92 7.97
N PHE A 124 -16.29 5.34 7.03
CA PHE A 124 -15.88 6.04 5.81
C PHE A 124 -17.05 6.37 4.88
N GLY A 125 -18.01 5.45 4.78
CA GLY A 125 -19.23 5.61 4.00
C GLY A 125 -19.06 5.57 2.48
N GLY A 126 -20.19 5.68 1.77
CA GLY A 126 -20.26 5.62 0.30
C GLY A 126 -20.03 4.21 -0.27
N ASP A 127 -20.04 4.10 -1.60
CA ASP A 127 -19.98 2.85 -2.30
C ASP A 127 -18.59 2.57 -2.87
N TRP A 128 -18.29 1.31 -3.14
CA TRP A 128 -17.09 0.87 -3.85
C TRP A 128 -17.24 1.08 -5.37
N ASN A 129 -17.46 2.32 -5.83
CA ASN A 129 -17.42 2.63 -7.24
C ASN A 129 -15.98 2.51 -7.82
N VAL A 130 -15.83 2.68 -9.13
CA VAL A 130 -14.54 2.54 -9.83
C VAL A 130 -13.48 3.48 -9.26
N GLU A 131 -13.83 4.73 -8.99
CA GLU A 131 -12.91 5.74 -8.46
C GLU A 131 -12.44 5.38 -7.05
N GLU A 132 -13.36 5.00 -6.18
CA GLU A 132 -13.07 4.60 -4.81
C GLU A 132 -12.20 3.34 -4.74
N LEU A 133 -12.51 2.34 -5.58
CA LEU A 133 -11.67 1.15 -5.72
C LEU A 133 -10.29 1.50 -6.26
N ASN A 134 -10.17 2.41 -7.24
CA ASN A 134 -8.90 2.87 -7.79
C ASN A 134 -8.01 3.46 -6.69
N LYS A 135 -8.55 4.37 -5.87
CA LYS A 135 -7.84 5.00 -4.74
C LYS A 135 -7.45 3.97 -3.69
N PHE A 136 -8.39 3.15 -3.27
CA PHE A 136 -8.16 2.15 -2.22
C PHE A 136 -7.15 1.09 -2.66
N LEU A 137 -7.26 0.57 -3.88
CA LEU A 137 -6.33 -0.42 -4.42
C LEU A 137 -4.93 0.16 -4.66
N LEU A 138 -4.78 1.45 -4.91
CA LEU A 138 -3.45 2.09 -5.02
C LEU A 138 -2.70 2.03 -3.68
N LYS A 139 -3.34 2.43 -2.59
CA LYS A 139 -2.69 2.51 -1.27
C LYS A 139 -3.73 2.42 -0.14
N PRO A 140 -4.21 1.22 0.24
CA PRO A 140 -5.32 1.06 1.17
C PRO A 140 -5.17 1.83 2.48
N LYS A 141 -4.00 1.71 3.13
CA LYS A 141 -3.73 2.37 4.43
C LYS A 141 -3.60 3.89 4.35
N LYS A 142 -3.19 4.43 3.19
CA LYS A 142 -3.11 5.88 3.00
C LYS A 142 -4.49 6.43 2.66
N TYR A 143 -5.30 5.70 1.90
CA TYR A 143 -6.64 6.13 1.52
C TYR A 143 -7.62 6.06 2.69
N ILE A 144 -7.67 4.93 3.40
CA ILE A 144 -8.48 4.76 4.61
C ILE A 144 -7.55 4.46 5.78
N ALA A 145 -7.07 5.52 6.44
CA ALA A 145 -6.22 5.38 7.62
C ALA A 145 -6.96 4.59 8.71
N GLY A 146 -6.33 3.55 9.25
CA GLY A 146 -6.94 2.65 10.23
C GLY A 146 -7.69 1.44 9.63
N THR A 147 -7.67 1.26 8.30
CA THR A 147 -8.16 0.01 7.70
C THR A 147 -7.36 -1.20 8.19
N LYS A 148 -8.06 -2.33 8.40
CA LYS A 148 -7.42 -3.62 8.71
C LYS A 148 -6.69 -4.23 7.52
N MET A 149 -6.96 -3.79 6.28
CA MET A 149 -6.35 -4.33 5.07
C MET A 149 -4.85 -3.99 5.03
N ASN A 150 -4.01 -5.00 5.24
CA ASN A 150 -2.55 -4.85 5.21
C ASN A 150 -2.00 -5.25 3.83
N TYR A 151 -2.20 -4.38 2.85
CA TYR A 151 -1.76 -4.59 1.47
C TYR A 151 -0.97 -3.37 0.98
N ASN A 152 0.10 -3.62 0.21
CA ASN A 152 0.98 -2.55 -0.28
C ASN A 152 0.40 -1.74 -1.44
N GLY A 153 -0.68 -2.25 -2.04
CA GLY A 153 -1.36 -1.63 -3.17
C GLY A 153 -0.84 -2.08 -4.54
N ILE A 154 -1.56 -1.66 -5.57
CA ILE A 154 -1.29 -1.92 -7.00
C ILE A 154 -0.89 -0.59 -7.63
N LYS A 155 0.38 -0.44 -8.01
CA LYS A 155 0.92 0.84 -8.50
C LYS A 155 0.48 1.18 -9.93
N LYS A 156 0.36 0.17 -10.83
CA LYS A 156 0.05 0.37 -12.24
C LYS A 156 -1.44 0.62 -12.42
N ASP A 157 -1.80 1.69 -13.13
CA ASP A 157 -3.19 2.06 -13.41
C ASP A 157 -3.91 0.97 -14.20
N GLN A 158 -3.25 0.41 -15.23
CA GLN A 158 -3.82 -0.67 -16.03
C GLN A 158 -4.11 -1.91 -15.19
N ASP A 159 -3.22 -2.30 -14.28
CA ASP A 159 -3.44 -3.45 -13.40
C ASP A 159 -4.66 -3.24 -12.47
N ARG A 160 -4.89 -1.99 -12.02
CA ARG A 160 -6.08 -1.67 -11.23
C ARG A 160 -7.35 -1.69 -12.09
N ALA A 161 -7.28 -1.16 -13.30
CA ALA A 161 -8.39 -1.22 -14.25
C ALA A 161 -8.76 -2.67 -14.59
N ASP A 162 -7.79 -3.52 -14.88
CA ASP A 162 -8.00 -4.92 -15.20
C ASP A 162 -8.66 -5.66 -14.02
N LEU A 163 -8.15 -5.44 -12.80
CA LEU A 163 -8.73 -6.04 -11.60
C LEU A 163 -10.16 -5.56 -11.36
N ILE A 164 -10.42 -4.24 -11.45
CA ILE A 164 -11.77 -3.68 -11.25
C ILE A 164 -12.73 -4.19 -12.32
N LYS A 165 -12.29 -4.29 -13.56
CA LYS A 165 -13.08 -4.88 -14.65
C LYS A 165 -13.48 -6.33 -14.33
N TRP A 166 -12.52 -7.12 -13.86
CA TRP A 166 -12.78 -8.50 -13.47
C TRP A 166 -13.72 -8.57 -12.26
N LEU A 167 -13.48 -7.75 -11.22
CA LEU A 167 -14.37 -7.68 -10.05
C LEU A 167 -15.81 -7.26 -10.43
N SER A 168 -15.96 -6.39 -11.44
CA SER A 168 -17.29 -5.99 -11.93
C SER A 168 -18.08 -7.13 -12.57
N SER A 169 -17.40 -8.18 -13.03
CA SER A 169 -18.06 -9.37 -13.57
C SER A 169 -18.50 -10.37 -12.49
N LEU A 170 -18.12 -10.13 -11.24
CA LEU A 170 -18.50 -10.96 -10.10
C LEU A 170 -19.79 -10.45 -9.46
N SER A 171 -20.84 -10.38 -10.21
CA SER A 171 -22.19 -9.99 -9.75
C SER A 171 -23.26 -10.73 -10.57
N ASP A 172 -24.46 -10.79 -10.02
CA ASP A 172 -25.66 -11.30 -10.70
C ASP A 172 -26.15 -10.33 -11.77
#